data_96c0c045483fa577035f3e801f35f353
#
_entry.id   96c0c045483fa577035f3e801f35f353
#
_cell.length_a   1.000
_cell.length_b   1.000
_cell.length_c   1.000
_cell.angle_alpha   90.00
_cell.angle_beta   90.00
_cell.angle_gamma   90.00
#
_symmetry.space_group_name_H-M   'P 1'
#
loop_
_entity.id
_entity.type
_entity.pdbx_description
1 polymer ?
#
loop_
_entity_poly.entity_id
_entity_poly.type
_entity_poly.pdbx_seq_one_letter_code
_entity_poly.pdbx_strand_id
1 'polypeptide(L)'
;TQWATQAGNPADLDPDAACGKNVAVQADTVQHTEDLPVRDEGCVSAGNPAIVIEPYQGQDEATTAVVTGKDDAMLADSPVVAYAVKQTNGQLELLGDIYDAAPYGFVLNKGETEFGDSIVAALEALIEDGTYGDILAEWGVEAGGIDNPQVSPAP
;
A
#
# COMPACT_ATOMS: atom_id res chain seq x y z
N THR A 1 -0.28 -0.39 -4.53
CA THR A 1 -1.46 -0.32 -3.64
C THR A 1 -1.85 -1.71 -3.17
N GLN A 2 -2.44 -1.81 -1.96
CA GLN A 2 -2.99 -3.05 -1.41
C GLN A 2 -4.12 -2.75 -0.42
N TRP A 3 -5.04 -3.70 -0.29
CA TRP A 3 -6.15 -3.66 0.67
C TRP A 3 -5.81 -4.38 1.97
N ALA A 4 -6.43 -3.94 3.08
CA ALA A 4 -6.53 -4.71 4.30
C ALA A 4 -7.93 -4.59 4.91
N THR A 5 -8.33 -5.63 5.63
CA THR A 5 -9.60 -5.72 6.34
C THR A 5 -9.39 -6.29 7.74
N GLN A 6 -10.43 -6.32 8.57
CA GLN A 6 -10.38 -7.08 9.82
C GLN A 6 -10.10 -8.56 9.53
N ALA A 7 -9.38 -9.21 10.43
CA ALA A 7 -9.08 -10.64 10.32
C ALA A 7 -10.34 -11.48 10.12
N GLY A 8 -10.31 -12.35 9.12
CA GLY A 8 -11.44 -13.16 8.71
C GLY A 8 -12.47 -12.44 7.83
N ASN A 9 -12.15 -11.23 7.35
CA ASN A 9 -12.97 -10.46 6.41
C ASN A 9 -14.47 -10.44 6.74
N PRO A 10 -14.88 -9.95 7.92
CA PRO A 10 -16.27 -10.05 8.38
C PRO A 10 -17.26 -9.29 7.49
N ALA A 11 -16.79 -8.33 6.71
CA ALA A 11 -17.59 -7.59 5.74
C ALA A 11 -17.80 -8.35 4.42
N ASP A 12 -17.15 -9.51 4.23
CA ASP A 12 -17.14 -10.24 2.96
C ASP A 12 -16.80 -9.30 1.79
N LEU A 13 -15.73 -8.49 1.99
CA LEU A 13 -15.29 -7.52 1.01
C LEU A 13 -14.45 -8.22 -0.07
N ASP A 14 -14.78 -7.95 -1.32
CA ASP A 14 -13.98 -8.30 -2.48
C ASP A 14 -13.32 -7.00 -3.00
N PRO A 15 -11.97 -6.93 -3.12
CA PRO A 15 -11.27 -5.77 -3.66
C PRO A 15 -11.75 -5.33 -5.05
N ASP A 16 -12.22 -6.28 -5.87
CA ASP A 16 -12.73 -6.02 -7.20
C ASP A 16 -14.22 -5.62 -7.20
N ALA A 17 -14.92 -5.75 -6.08
CA ALA A 17 -16.35 -5.50 -5.94
C ALA A 17 -16.70 -4.83 -4.61
N ALA A 18 -15.95 -3.80 -4.22
CA ALA A 18 -16.12 -3.09 -2.94
C ALA A 18 -17.35 -2.16 -2.88
N CYS A 19 -18.30 -2.31 -3.80
CA CYS A 19 -19.49 -1.46 -3.87
C CYS A 19 -20.33 -1.52 -2.57
N GLY A 20 -20.68 -0.33 -2.06
CA GLY A 20 -21.47 -0.19 -0.82
C GLY A 20 -20.69 -0.41 0.46
N LYS A 21 -19.38 -0.59 0.41
CA LYS A 21 -18.50 -0.76 1.58
C LYS A 21 -17.96 0.58 2.06
N ASN A 22 -17.66 0.66 3.36
CA ASN A 22 -16.95 1.79 3.95
C ASN A 22 -15.45 1.54 3.87
N VAL A 23 -14.73 2.41 3.17
CA VAL A 23 -13.30 2.25 2.90
C VAL A 23 -12.52 3.40 3.51
N ALA A 24 -11.71 3.10 4.53
CA ALA A 24 -10.79 4.03 5.15
C ALA A 24 -9.58 4.29 4.25
N VAL A 25 -9.18 5.54 4.12
CA VAL A 25 -8.02 5.94 3.32
C VAL A 25 -7.35 7.17 3.93
N GLN A 26 -6.04 7.32 3.79
CA GLN A 26 -5.39 8.56 4.17
C GLN A 26 -5.74 9.66 3.17
N ALA A 27 -6.13 10.82 3.67
CA ALA A 27 -6.48 12.00 2.85
C ALA A 27 -5.31 12.43 1.96
N ASP A 28 -5.64 12.96 0.78
CA ASP A 28 -4.70 13.52 -0.19
C ASP A 28 -3.67 12.52 -0.78
N THR A 29 -3.90 11.22 -0.63
CA THR A 29 -3.13 10.16 -1.30
C THR A 29 -3.74 9.84 -2.67
N VAL A 30 -2.98 9.13 -3.52
CA VAL A 30 -3.45 8.63 -4.82
C VAL A 30 -4.66 7.69 -4.64
N GLN A 31 -4.65 6.87 -3.60
CA GLN A 31 -5.76 5.98 -3.26
C GLN A 31 -7.05 6.75 -2.97
N HIS A 32 -6.93 7.90 -2.28
CA HIS A 32 -8.08 8.76 -1.98
C HIS A 32 -8.57 9.54 -3.20
N THR A 33 -7.65 10.14 -3.98
CA THR A 33 -7.99 11.13 -5.00
C THR A 33 -8.21 10.56 -6.40
N GLU A 34 -7.70 9.35 -6.67
CA GLU A 34 -7.74 8.73 -7.99
C GLU A 34 -8.33 7.32 -7.97
N ASP A 35 -7.79 6.38 -7.15
CA ASP A 35 -8.18 4.98 -7.21
C ASP A 35 -9.63 4.74 -6.71
N LEU A 36 -9.93 5.11 -5.48
CA LEU A 36 -11.29 4.92 -4.92
C LEU A 36 -12.38 5.64 -5.70
N PRO A 37 -12.20 6.89 -6.17
CA PRO A 37 -13.19 7.55 -7.02
C PRO A 37 -13.49 6.81 -8.32
N VAL A 38 -12.48 6.24 -8.99
CA VAL A 38 -12.69 5.45 -10.21
C VAL A 38 -13.46 4.16 -9.92
N ARG A 39 -13.16 3.49 -8.82
CA ARG A 39 -13.91 2.29 -8.38
C ARG A 39 -15.35 2.63 -8.02
N ASP A 40 -15.56 3.75 -7.33
CA ASP A 40 -16.89 4.24 -6.97
C ASP A 40 -17.74 4.56 -8.21
N GLU A 41 -17.16 5.27 -9.19
CA GLU A 41 -17.83 5.53 -10.47
C GLU A 41 -18.22 4.23 -11.19
N GLY A 42 -17.35 3.21 -11.14
CA GLY A 42 -17.65 1.88 -11.66
C GLY A 42 -18.85 1.22 -10.96
N CYS A 43 -18.92 1.32 -9.64
CA CYS A 43 -20.07 0.82 -8.87
C CYS A 43 -21.37 1.51 -9.27
N VAL A 44 -21.38 2.84 -9.25
CA VAL A 44 -22.57 3.66 -9.57
C VAL A 44 -23.02 3.44 -11.00
N SER A 45 -22.10 3.40 -11.96
CA SER A 45 -22.41 3.16 -13.39
C SER A 45 -23.01 1.78 -13.63
N ALA A 46 -22.64 0.79 -12.83
CA ALA A 46 -23.22 -0.56 -12.89
C ALA A 46 -24.56 -0.68 -12.12
N GLY A 47 -25.03 0.39 -11.48
CA GLY A 47 -26.26 0.42 -10.69
C GLY A 47 -26.10 -0.19 -9.29
N ASN A 48 -24.88 -0.35 -8.84
CA ASN A 48 -24.57 -0.81 -7.47
C ASN A 48 -24.49 0.38 -6.50
N PRO A 49 -24.57 0.14 -5.17
CA PRO A 49 -24.32 1.17 -4.18
C PRO A 49 -22.93 1.78 -4.31
N ALA A 50 -22.81 3.08 -4.09
CA ALA A 50 -21.54 3.78 -4.04
C ALA A 50 -20.62 3.24 -2.95
N ILE A 51 -19.31 3.34 -3.15
CA ILE A 51 -18.31 3.14 -2.08
C ILE A 51 -18.40 4.34 -1.14
N VAL A 52 -18.43 4.09 0.16
CA VAL A 52 -18.32 5.15 1.16
C VAL A 52 -16.83 5.38 1.43
N ILE A 53 -16.27 6.42 0.84
CA ILE A 53 -14.86 6.78 1.00
C ILE A 53 -14.71 7.60 2.27
N GLU A 54 -13.98 7.10 3.27
CA GLU A 54 -13.76 7.74 4.56
C GLU A 54 -12.29 8.23 4.66
N PRO A 55 -12.02 9.52 4.36
CA PRO A 55 -10.68 10.06 4.43
C PRO A 55 -10.28 10.44 5.86
N TYR A 56 -9.10 10.00 6.29
CA TYR A 56 -8.48 10.31 7.57
C TYR A 56 -7.22 11.15 7.38
N GLN A 57 -6.86 11.98 8.37
CA GLN A 57 -5.66 12.81 8.28
C GLN A 57 -4.37 11.98 8.36
N GLY A 58 -4.37 10.90 9.13
CA GLY A 58 -3.24 9.98 9.28
C GLY A 58 -3.62 8.55 8.94
N GLN A 59 -2.63 7.78 8.48
CA GLN A 59 -2.83 6.37 8.19
C GLN A 59 -3.15 5.54 9.44
N ASP A 60 -2.64 5.92 10.59
CA ASP A 60 -2.94 5.30 11.89
C ASP A 60 -4.42 5.46 12.29
N GLU A 61 -5.04 6.58 11.94
CA GLU A 61 -6.47 6.81 12.14
C GLU A 61 -7.30 5.90 11.21
N ALA A 62 -6.93 5.78 9.93
CA ALA A 62 -7.56 4.88 8.97
C ALA A 62 -7.42 3.41 9.44
N THR A 63 -6.23 3.01 9.87
CA THR A 63 -5.98 1.68 10.44
C THR A 63 -6.87 1.41 11.66
N THR A 64 -6.98 2.38 12.58
CA THR A 64 -7.81 2.25 13.79
C THR A 64 -9.29 2.12 13.42
N ALA A 65 -9.76 2.82 12.41
CA ALA A 65 -11.15 2.75 11.95
C ALA A 65 -11.51 1.33 11.49
N VAL A 66 -10.62 0.65 10.76
CA VAL A 66 -10.84 -0.74 10.35
C VAL A 66 -10.69 -1.70 11.54
N VAL A 67 -9.68 -1.55 12.39
CA VAL A 67 -9.51 -2.39 13.59
C VAL A 67 -10.75 -2.37 14.48
N THR A 68 -11.37 -1.20 14.63
CA THR A 68 -12.57 -1.05 15.46
C THR A 68 -13.89 -1.44 14.77
N GLY A 69 -13.85 -1.77 13.49
CA GLY A 69 -15.03 -2.12 12.69
C GLY A 69 -15.91 -0.92 12.35
N LYS A 70 -15.37 0.31 12.43
CA LYS A 70 -16.04 1.50 11.91
C LYS A 70 -16.10 1.47 10.39
N ASP A 71 -15.00 1.06 9.77
CA ASP A 71 -14.87 0.90 8.32
C ASP A 71 -14.58 -0.58 7.99
N ASP A 72 -14.99 -1.02 6.81
CA ASP A 72 -14.92 -2.42 6.38
C ASP A 72 -13.50 -2.80 5.92
N ALA A 73 -12.78 -1.85 5.33
CA ALA A 73 -11.43 -2.05 4.84
C ALA A 73 -10.64 -0.74 4.79
N MET A 74 -9.35 -0.84 4.59
CA MET A 74 -8.49 0.29 4.25
C MET A 74 -7.68 0.03 2.98
N LEU A 75 -7.25 1.11 2.35
CA LEU A 75 -6.46 1.12 1.14
C LEU A 75 -5.26 2.06 1.31
N ALA A 76 -4.06 1.57 1.01
CA ALA A 76 -2.83 2.37 1.04
C ALA A 76 -1.73 1.71 0.19
N ASP A 77 -0.55 2.28 0.19
CA ASP A 77 0.64 1.65 -0.39
C ASP A 77 0.93 0.32 0.29
N SER A 78 1.34 -0.69 -0.48
CA SER A 78 1.52 -2.06 0.01
C SER A 78 2.43 -2.18 1.23
N PRO A 79 3.58 -1.49 1.36
CA PRO A 79 4.39 -1.58 2.59
C PRO A 79 3.72 -0.92 3.80
N VAL A 80 2.91 0.09 3.58
CA VAL A 80 2.15 0.76 4.66
C VAL A 80 1.06 -0.18 5.20
N VAL A 81 0.34 -0.85 4.30
CA VAL A 81 -0.69 -1.83 4.67
C VAL A 81 -0.06 -3.04 5.39
N ALA A 82 1.03 -3.60 4.84
CA ALA A 82 1.72 -4.73 5.45
C ALA A 82 2.23 -4.40 6.87
N TYR A 83 2.79 -3.20 7.05
CA TYR A 83 3.20 -2.71 8.37
C TYR A 83 2.01 -2.58 9.34
N ALA A 84 0.89 -2.02 8.91
CA ALA A 84 -0.32 -1.91 9.71
C ALA A 84 -0.84 -3.29 10.16
N VAL A 85 -0.88 -4.27 9.26
CA VAL A 85 -1.26 -5.65 9.56
C VAL A 85 -0.31 -6.24 10.63
N LYS A 86 1.00 -6.06 10.45
CA LYS A 86 2.00 -6.52 11.42
C LYS A 86 1.82 -5.87 12.81
N GLN A 87 1.60 -4.56 12.86
CA GLN A 87 1.46 -3.81 14.12
C GLN A 87 0.17 -4.15 14.87
N THR A 88 -0.86 -4.57 14.18
CA THR A 88 -2.16 -4.90 14.79
C THR A 88 -2.24 -6.32 15.36
N ASN A 89 -1.14 -7.10 15.31
CA ASN A 89 -1.03 -8.41 15.95
C ASN A 89 -2.19 -9.36 15.61
N GLY A 90 -2.55 -9.45 14.33
CA GLY A 90 -3.59 -10.35 13.84
C GLY A 90 -5.02 -9.81 13.93
N GLN A 91 -5.21 -8.52 14.20
CA GLN A 91 -6.53 -7.89 14.11
C GLN A 91 -6.89 -7.50 12.67
N LEU A 92 -5.89 -7.27 11.83
CA LEU A 92 -6.04 -7.05 10.40
C LEU A 92 -5.39 -8.16 9.59
N GLU A 93 -5.84 -8.33 8.37
CA GLU A 93 -5.24 -9.19 7.36
C GLU A 93 -5.17 -8.46 6.01
N LEU A 94 -4.16 -8.84 5.19
CA LEU A 94 -4.07 -8.38 3.81
C LEU A 94 -5.20 -8.98 2.99
N LEU A 95 -5.74 -8.23 2.05
CA LEU A 95 -6.81 -8.67 1.17
C LEU A 95 -6.46 -8.41 -0.29
N GLY A 96 -6.50 -9.46 -1.10
CA GLY A 96 -6.13 -9.40 -2.51
C GLY A 96 -4.63 -9.21 -2.74
N ASP A 97 -4.27 -9.09 -4.01
CA ASP A 97 -2.89 -8.91 -4.46
C ASP A 97 -2.49 -7.43 -4.48
N ILE A 98 -1.18 -7.18 -4.54
CA ILE A 98 -0.64 -5.85 -4.80
C ILE A 98 -0.94 -5.48 -6.27
N TYR A 99 -1.44 -4.28 -6.48
CA TYR A 99 -1.73 -3.74 -7.82
C TYR A 99 -1.22 -2.31 -7.96
N ASP A 100 -1.12 -1.82 -9.20
CA ASP A 100 -0.61 -0.50 -9.55
C ASP A 100 0.68 -0.15 -8.77
N ALA A 101 1.60 -1.12 -8.76
CA ALA A 101 2.87 -1.00 -8.05
C ALA A 101 3.85 -0.14 -8.86
N ALA A 102 4.49 0.79 -8.16
CA ALA A 102 5.66 1.52 -8.65
C ALA A 102 6.78 1.40 -7.62
N PRO A 103 8.05 1.27 -8.04
CA PRO A 103 9.15 1.20 -7.11
C PRO A 103 9.32 2.54 -6.37
N TYR A 104 9.63 2.47 -5.09
CA TYR A 104 10.10 3.63 -4.35
C TYR A 104 11.49 4.05 -4.85
N GLY A 105 11.78 5.34 -4.73
CA GLY A 105 13.07 5.88 -5.14
C GLY A 105 13.62 6.90 -4.14
N PHE A 106 14.94 6.92 -4.03
CA PHE A 106 15.65 8.02 -3.37
C PHE A 106 15.76 9.21 -4.32
N VAL A 107 15.36 10.39 -3.86
CA VAL A 107 15.47 11.62 -4.64
C VAL A 107 16.86 12.20 -4.45
N LEU A 108 17.59 12.37 -5.55
CA LEU A 108 18.93 12.98 -5.60
C LEU A 108 18.90 14.29 -6.38
N ASN A 109 19.84 15.20 -6.09
CA ASN A 109 20.02 16.39 -6.92
C ASN A 109 20.52 16.01 -8.31
N LYS A 110 20.12 16.78 -9.33
CA LYS A 110 20.63 16.59 -10.69
C LYS A 110 22.14 16.71 -10.71
N GLY A 111 22.82 15.71 -11.28
CA GLY A 111 24.28 15.67 -11.40
C GLY A 111 25.00 14.89 -10.29
N GLU A 112 24.32 14.41 -9.24
CA GLU A 112 24.89 13.53 -8.21
C GLU A 112 24.90 12.05 -8.65
N THR A 113 25.34 11.79 -9.87
CA THR A 113 25.36 10.43 -10.46
C THR A 113 26.27 9.48 -9.71
N GLU A 114 27.46 9.92 -9.31
CA GLU A 114 28.41 9.09 -8.55
C GLU A 114 27.82 8.66 -7.19
N PHE A 115 27.02 9.53 -6.55
CA PHE A 115 26.35 9.18 -5.32
C PHE A 115 25.21 8.18 -5.57
N GLY A 116 24.45 8.38 -6.64
CA GLY A 116 23.41 7.43 -7.08
C GLY A 116 24.00 6.04 -7.37
N ASP A 117 25.10 5.98 -8.12
CA ASP A 117 25.80 4.72 -8.42
C ASP A 117 26.32 4.04 -7.15
N SER A 118 26.76 4.81 -6.16
CA SER A 118 27.20 4.28 -4.86
C SER A 118 26.04 3.67 -4.07
N ILE A 119 24.85 4.27 -4.13
CA ILE A 119 23.63 3.72 -3.49
C ILE A 119 23.22 2.42 -4.19
N VAL A 120 23.24 2.38 -5.52
CA VAL A 120 22.92 1.17 -6.28
C VAL A 120 23.89 0.05 -5.92
N ALA A 121 25.21 0.30 -5.93
CA ALA A 121 26.19 -0.70 -5.56
C ALA A 121 26.02 -1.22 -4.12
N ALA A 122 25.63 -0.34 -3.18
CA ALA A 122 25.33 -0.75 -1.80
C ALA A 122 24.08 -1.63 -1.73
N LEU A 123 23.01 -1.31 -2.46
CA LEU A 123 21.80 -2.11 -2.53
C LEU A 123 22.06 -3.48 -3.17
N GLU A 124 22.82 -3.52 -4.26
CA GLU A 124 23.23 -4.78 -4.91
C GLU A 124 24.00 -5.68 -3.94
N ALA A 125 24.92 -5.13 -3.16
CA ALA A 125 25.65 -5.89 -2.14
C ALA A 125 24.74 -6.44 -1.04
N LEU A 126 23.75 -5.66 -0.58
CA LEU A 126 22.76 -6.11 0.42
C LEU A 126 21.80 -7.16 -0.15
N ILE A 127 21.51 -7.11 -1.44
CA ILE A 127 20.71 -8.13 -2.13
C ILE A 127 21.53 -9.43 -2.24
N GLU A 128 22.80 -9.33 -2.66
CA GLU A 128 23.69 -10.47 -2.86
C GLU A 128 23.97 -11.23 -1.54
N ASP A 129 24.18 -10.53 -0.43
CA ASP A 129 24.45 -11.14 0.87
C ASP A 129 23.20 -11.57 1.63
N GLY A 130 22.00 -11.26 1.12
CA GLY A 130 20.70 -11.63 1.69
C GLY A 130 20.15 -10.64 2.73
N THR A 131 20.95 -9.66 3.18
CA THR A 131 20.55 -8.68 4.21
C THR A 131 19.32 -7.89 3.79
N TYR A 132 19.19 -7.54 2.50
CA TYR A 132 18.02 -6.85 1.97
C TYR A 132 16.74 -7.67 2.18
N GLY A 133 16.75 -8.94 1.82
CA GLY A 133 15.62 -9.85 2.01
C GLY A 133 15.26 -10.03 3.49
N ASP A 134 16.26 -10.19 4.36
CA ASP A 134 16.04 -10.33 5.80
C ASP A 134 15.37 -9.08 6.40
N ILE A 135 15.79 -7.88 5.98
CA ILE A 135 15.15 -6.62 6.41
C ILE A 135 13.70 -6.56 5.93
N LEU A 136 13.42 -6.89 4.67
CA LEU A 136 12.04 -6.89 4.16
C LEU A 136 11.16 -7.88 4.93
N ALA A 137 11.68 -9.07 5.23
CA ALA A 137 10.99 -10.09 6.02
C ALA A 137 10.73 -9.61 7.47
N GLU A 138 11.69 -8.92 8.07
CA GLU A 138 11.49 -8.33 9.41
C GLU A 138 10.31 -7.35 9.41
N TRP A 139 10.09 -6.62 8.31
CA TRP A 139 9.01 -5.64 8.20
C TRP A 139 7.73 -6.20 7.56
N GLY A 140 7.74 -7.43 7.05
CA GLY A 140 6.59 -8.08 6.41
C GLY A 140 6.25 -7.48 5.04
N VAL A 141 7.26 -7.01 4.32
CA VAL A 141 7.14 -6.32 3.03
C VAL A 141 7.88 -7.02 1.88
N GLU A 142 8.14 -8.30 2.02
CA GLU A 142 8.92 -9.11 1.06
C GLU A 142 8.33 -9.06 -0.35
N ALA A 143 7.00 -9.01 -0.44
CA ALA A 143 6.29 -8.97 -1.72
C ALA A 143 6.59 -7.70 -2.55
N GLY A 144 7.12 -6.65 -1.91
CA GLY A 144 7.54 -5.40 -2.56
C GLY A 144 9.04 -5.33 -2.86
N GLY A 145 9.80 -6.42 -2.64
CA GLY A 145 11.24 -6.46 -2.90
C GLY A 145 11.59 -6.26 -4.37
N ILE A 146 12.78 -5.70 -4.64
CA ILE A 146 13.35 -5.54 -5.98
C ILE A 146 14.66 -6.30 -6.10
N ASP A 147 14.97 -6.78 -7.31
CA ASP A 147 16.21 -7.51 -7.61
C ASP A 147 17.20 -6.68 -8.42
N ASN A 148 16.78 -5.55 -8.95
CA ASN A 148 17.58 -4.75 -9.89
C ASN A 148 17.44 -3.25 -9.59
N PRO A 149 18.15 -2.72 -8.58
CA PRO A 149 18.15 -1.29 -8.29
C PRO A 149 18.81 -0.50 -9.41
N GLN A 150 18.28 0.68 -9.73
CA GLN A 150 18.78 1.50 -10.85
C GLN A 150 18.78 2.98 -10.49
N VAL A 151 19.74 3.72 -11.02
CA VAL A 151 19.63 5.18 -11.10
C VAL A 151 18.76 5.51 -12.31
N SER A 152 17.55 6.01 -12.06
CA SER A 152 16.68 6.53 -13.11
C SER A 152 16.94 8.01 -13.31
N PRO A 153 17.25 8.48 -14.54
CA PRO A 153 17.25 9.90 -14.80
C PRO A 153 15.85 10.45 -14.56
N ALA A 154 15.75 11.63 -13.92
CA ALA A 154 14.47 12.31 -13.81
C ALA A 154 13.87 12.51 -15.22
N PRO A 155 12.55 12.31 -15.38
CA PRO A 155 11.87 12.51 -16.65
C PRO A 155 12.03 13.94 -17.18
#